data_6be7875f7b6dc262bbc9a57c46df43fa
#
_entry.id   6be7875f7b6dc262bbc9a57c46df43fa
#
_cell.length_a   1.000
_cell.length_b   1.000
_cell.length_c   1.000
_cell.angle_alpha   90.00
_cell.angle_beta   90.00
_cell.angle_gamma   90.00
#
_symmetry.space_group_name_H-M   'P 1'
#
loop_
_entity.id
_entity.type
_entity.pdbx_description
1 polymer ?
#
loop_
_entity_poly.entity_id
_entity_poly.type
_entity_poly.pdbx_seq_one_letter_code
_entity_poly.pdbx_strand_id
1 'polypeptide(L)'
;LFAIYASAVMMNLLKQQRDAVGLSVFSEKLEVHTPNRTTQRHHRILYNELEKLLQVNPVKFAKQTESNIALHEVSELLHKRSLVMIFTDFIHSDRTLDEQFSAYKHLKYNRHEVVLFFLNEPITEKNLDFDNNAYKFIDLETREEIKLSPILYQKKHKEQAENYLKELKLKCLQYKIDFVEVDINMG
;
A
#
# COMPACT_ATOMS: atom_id res chain seq x y z
N LEU A 1 -7.20 -3.46 6.94
CA LEU A 1 -8.45 -2.90 7.46
C LEU A 1 -8.54 -1.41 7.18
N PHE A 2 -7.55 -0.59 7.57
CA PHE A 2 -7.53 0.87 7.35
C PHE A 2 -7.77 1.24 5.88
N ALA A 3 -7.04 0.65 4.93
CA ALA A 3 -7.17 0.93 3.50
C ALA A 3 -8.61 0.76 2.98
N ILE A 4 -9.33 -0.26 3.47
CA ILE A 4 -10.71 -0.55 3.06
C ILE A 4 -11.64 0.58 3.54
N TYR A 5 -11.55 0.97 4.81
CA TYR A 5 -12.38 2.06 5.33
C TYR A 5 -12.02 3.41 4.73
N ALA A 6 -10.74 3.71 4.57
CA ALA A 6 -10.29 4.94 3.92
C ALA A 6 -10.80 5.03 2.48
N SER A 7 -10.70 3.93 1.72
CA SER A 7 -11.26 3.85 0.35
C SER A 7 -12.77 4.09 0.35
N ALA A 8 -13.52 3.48 1.27
CA ALA A 8 -14.97 3.68 1.37
C ALA A 8 -15.35 5.14 1.67
N VAL A 9 -14.62 5.81 2.57
CA VAL A 9 -14.81 7.23 2.89
C VAL A 9 -14.51 8.11 1.68
N MET A 10 -13.37 7.89 1.01
CA MET A 10 -12.99 8.64 -0.20
C MET A 10 -14.01 8.47 -1.32
N MET A 11 -14.48 7.24 -1.56
CA MET A 11 -15.54 6.95 -2.53
C MET A 11 -16.83 7.70 -2.20
N ASN A 12 -17.19 7.82 -0.92
CA ASN A 12 -18.37 8.56 -0.50
C ASN A 12 -18.22 10.07 -0.74
N LEU A 13 -17.05 10.64 -0.46
CA LEU A 13 -16.76 12.06 -0.73
C LEU A 13 -16.84 12.36 -2.23
N LEU A 14 -16.17 11.55 -3.06
CA LEU A 14 -16.17 11.71 -4.52
C LEU A 14 -17.56 11.53 -5.12
N LYS A 15 -18.37 10.62 -4.58
CA LYS A 15 -19.77 10.45 -4.95
C LYS A 15 -20.60 11.72 -4.69
N GLN A 16 -20.37 12.40 -3.54
CA GLN A 16 -21.05 13.66 -3.24
C GLN A 16 -20.67 14.77 -4.23
N GLN A 17 -19.42 14.77 -4.72
CA GLN A 17 -18.92 15.67 -5.75
C GLN A 17 -19.36 15.29 -7.16
N ARG A 18 -20.03 14.13 -7.33
CA ARG A 18 -20.43 13.54 -8.62
C ARG A 18 -19.24 13.13 -9.50
N ASP A 19 -18.10 12.86 -8.90
CA ASP A 19 -16.94 12.35 -9.60
C ASP A 19 -17.08 10.88 -9.96
N ALA A 20 -16.45 10.48 -11.05
CA ALA A 20 -16.40 9.08 -11.46
C ALA A 20 -15.33 8.34 -10.64
N VAL A 21 -15.72 7.22 -10.04
CA VAL A 21 -14.85 6.42 -9.17
C VAL A 21 -14.74 5.00 -9.73
N GLY A 22 -13.54 4.43 -9.66
CA GLY A 22 -13.23 3.03 -9.89
C GLY A 22 -12.43 2.46 -8.72
N LEU A 23 -12.32 1.15 -8.67
CA LEU A 23 -11.56 0.41 -7.68
C LEU A 23 -10.67 -0.62 -8.37
N SER A 24 -9.41 -0.68 -7.97
CA SER A 24 -8.49 -1.75 -8.32
C SER A 24 -7.98 -2.40 -7.04
N VAL A 25 -8.06 -3.72 -6.96
CA VAL A 25 -7.52 -4.52 -5.87
C VAL A 25 -6.46 -5.43 -6.46
N PHE A 26 -5.29 -5.44 -5.88
CA PHE A 26 -4.16 -6.24 -6.34
C PHE A 26 -3.39 -6.86 -5.18
N SER A 27 -2.81 -8.00 -5.44
CA SER A 27 -1.80 -8.66 -4.61
C SER A 27 -0.59 -8.99 -5.51
N GLU A 28 -0.33 -10.25 -5.81
CA GLU A 28 0.64 -10.65 -6.86
C GLU A 28 0.19 -10.26 -8.26
N LYS A 29 -1.11 -10.12 -8.47
CA LYS A 29 -1.76 -9.75 -9.73
C LYS A 29 -2.94 -8.84 -9.49
N LEU A 30 -3.46 -8.26 -10.55
CA LEU A 30 -4.71 -7.51 -10.52
C LEU A 30 -5.87 -8.49 -10.28
N GLU A 31 -6.52 -8.40 -9.12
CA GLU A 31 -7.63 -9.29 -8.72
C GLU A 31 -8.99 -8.71 -9.09
N VAL A 32 -9.15 -7.41 -8.88
CA VAL A 32 -10.38 -6.67 -9.22
C VAL A 32 -10.00 -5.38 -9.92
N HIS A 33 -10.67 -5.10 -11.01
CA HIS A 33 -10.63 -3.79 -11.66
C HIS A 33 -12.03 -3.38 -12.07
N THR A 34 -12.42 -2.18 -11.71
CA THR A 34 -13.70 -1.59 -12.11
C THR A 34 -13.45 -0.27 -12.84
N PRO A 35 -14.15 0.00 -13.94
CA PRO A 35 -14.00 1.27 -14.65
C PRO A 35 -14.55 2.43 -13.82
N ASN A 36 -14.08 3.65 -14.09
CA ASN A 36 -14.57 4.85 -13.42
C ASN A 36 -16.00 5.19 -13.88
N ARG A 37 -16.96 5.26 -12.95
CA ARG A 37 -18.37 5.62 -13.22
C ARG A 37 -18.97 6.41 -12.07
N THR A 38 -20.03 7.18 -12.37
CA THR A 38 -20.74 8.04 -11.41
C THR A 38 -22.07 7.46 -10.93
N THR A 39 -22.54 6.34 -11.51
CA THR A 39 -23.87 5.81 -11.23
C THR A 39 -24.00 5.21 -9.84
N GLN A 40 -25.17 5.36 -9.22
CA GLN A 40 -25.43 4.79 -7.88
C GLN A 40 -25.30 3.25 -7.87
N ARG A 41 -25.68 2.58 -8.96
CA ARG A 41 -25.50 1.13 -9.11
C ARG A 41 -24.03 0.75 -9.07
N HIS A 42 -23.18 1.54 -9.73
CA HIS A 42 -21.73 1.30 -9.72
C HIS A 42 -21.14 1.47 -8.33
N HIS A 43 -21.51 2.53 -7.61
CA HIS A 43 -21.05 2.71 -6.22
C HIS A 43 -21.43 1.52 -5.32
N ARG A 44 -22.61 0.93 -5.49
CA ARG A 44 -22.96 -0.30 -4.74
C ARG A 44 -22.03 -1.46 -5.07
N ILE A 45 -21.64 -1.62 -6.33
CA ILE A 45 -20.67 -2.65 -6.73
C ILE A 45 -19.33 -2.42 -6.02
N LEU A 46 -18.82 -1.17 -6.00
CA LEU A 46 -17.56 -0.83 -5.33
C LEU A 46 -17.60 -1.17 -3.84
N TYR A 47 -18.67 -0.79 -3.14
CA TYR A 47 -18.81 -1.11 -1.71
C TYR A 47 -18.90 -2.62 -1.46
N ASN A 48 -19.59 -3.37 -2.32
CA ASN A 48 -19.65 -4.83 -2.21
C ASN A 48 -18.26 -5.48 -2.41
N GLU A 49 -17.43 -4.95 -3.32
CA GLU A 49 -16.05 -5.44 -3.46
C GLU A 49 -15.22 -5.14 -2.22
N LEU A 50 -15.33 -3.96 -1.62
CA LEU A 50 -14.66 -3.65 -0.36
C LEU A 50 -15.15 -4.54 0.79
N GLU A 51 -16.45 -4.83 0.87
CA GLU A 51 -17.03 -5.71 1.89
C GLU A 51 -16.49 -7.15 1.77
N LYS A 52 -16.33 -7.66 0.55
CA LYS A 52 -15.69 -8.97 0.33
C LYS A 52 -14.28 -9.03 0.91
N LEU A 53 -13.50 -7.95 0.78
CA LEU A 53 -12.14 -7.88 1.34
C LEU A 53 -12.13 -7.96 2.88
N LEU A 54 -13.18 -7.46 3.56
CA LEU A 54 -13.31 -7.60 5.02
C LEU A 54 -13.50 -9.05 5.47
N GLN A 55 -14.06 -9.90 4.61
CA GLN A 55 -14.35 -11.31 4.91
C GLN A 55 -13.18 -12.24 4.61
N VAL A 56 -12.16 -11.75 3.91
CA VAL A 56 -11.00 -12.58 3.54
C VAL A 56 -10.07 -12.74 4.74
N ASN A 57 -9.66 -13.97 5.01
CA ASN A 57 -8.71 -14.28 6.09
C ASN A 57 -7.33 -13.72 5.72
N PRO A 58 -6.73 -12.80 6.51
CA PRO A 58 -5.45 -12.15 6.20
C PRO A 58 -4.28 -13.13 5.99
N VAL A 59 -4.35 -14.34 6.57
CA VAL A 59 -3.31 -15.37 6.40
C VAL A 59 -3.13 -15.85 4.95
N LYS A 60 -4.12 -15.63 4.07
CA LYS A 60 -4.02 -16.02 2.66
C LYS A 60 -3.25 -15.02 1.79
N PHE A 61 -2.99 -13.82 2.30
CA PHE A 61 -2.31 -12.75 1.56
C PHE A 61 -0.81 -12.61 1.87
N ALA A 62 -0.25 -13.46 2.72
CA ALA A 62 1.19 -13.48 3.03
C ALA A 62 2.00 -14.11 1.87
N LYS A 63 1.89 -13.53 0.68
CA LYS A 63 2.72 -13.88 -0.49
C LYS A 63 3.43 -12.64 -0.97
N GLN A 64 4.67 -12.80 -1.46
CA GLN A 64 5.47 -11.73 -2.05
C GLN A 64 4.65 -10.98 -3.12
N THR A 65 4.39 -9.72 -2.89
CA THR A 65 3.53 -8.92 -3.75
C THR A 65 4.30 -8.44 -4.96
N GLU A 66 4.02 -9.00 -6.14
CA GLU A 66 4.47 -8.42 -7.42
C GLU A 66 3.62 -7.22 -7.84
N SER A 67 3.40 -6.30 -6.88
CA SER A 67 2.52 -5.14 -7.04
C SER A 67 2.86 -4.27 -8.27
N ASN A 68 4.10 -4.28 -8.70
CA ASN A 68 4.55 -3.51 -9.87
C ASN A 68 3.86 -3.95 -11.16
N ILE A 69 3.71 -5.27 -11.40
CA ILE A 69 3.05 -5.80 -12.60
C ILE A 69 1.59 -5.38 -12.60
N ALA A 70 0.90 -5.55 -11.47
CA ALA A 70 -0.49 -5.15 -11.33
C ALA A 70 -0.69 -3.63 -11.50
N LEU A 71 0.21 -2.80 -10.98
CA LEU A 71 0.15 -1.35 -11.14
C LEU A 71 0.44 -0.91 -12.58
N HIS A 72 1.34 -1.57 -13.30
CA HIS A 72 1.52 -1.34 -14.74
C HIS A 72 0.25 -1.66 -15.52
N GLU A 73 -0.39 -2.80 -15.24
CA GLU A 73 -1.65 -3.19 -15.85
C GLU A 73 -2.76 -2.15 -15.55
N VAL A 74 -2.90 -1.74 -14.30
CA VAL A 74 -3.85 -0.69 -13.90
C VAL A 74 -3.59 0.61 -14.68
N SER A 75 -2.31 1.01 -14.85
CA SER A 75 -1.94 2.23 -15.58
C SER A 75 -2.44 2.24 -17.04
N GLU A 76 -2.50 1.07 -17.69
CA GLU A 76 -3.03 0.93 -19.05
C GLU A 76 -4.57 0.97 -19.10
N LEU A 77 -5.23 0.52 -18.02
CA LEU A 77 -6.69 0.46 -17.95
C LEU A 77 -7.34 1.78 -17.55
N LEU A 78 -6.58 2.70 -16.94
CA LEU A 78 -7.11 3.96 -16.44
C LEU A 78 -7.34 4.98 -17.57
N HIS A 79 -8.41 5.76 -17.44
CA HIS A 79 -8.60 6.93 -18.28
C HIS A 79 -7.52 8.00 -17.98
N LYS A 80 -7.00 8.62 -19.03
CA LYS A 80 -6.00 9.70 -18.90
C LYS A 80 -6.48 10.80 -17.94
N ARG A 81 -5.52 11.35 -17.18
CA ARG A 81 -5.76 12.42 -16.20
C ARG A 81 -6.65 12.03 -15.02
N SER A 82 -6.56 10.78 -14.58
CA SER A 82 -7.21 10.33 -13.35
C SER A 82 -6.37 10.71 -12.13
N LEU A 83 -7.04 10.92 -10.99
CA LEU A 83 -6.43 10.88 -9.67
C LEU A 83 -6.35 9.41 -9.22
N VAL A 84 -5.17 8.94 -8.88
CA VAL A 84 -4.91 7.57 -8.43
C VAL A 84 -4.46 7.61 -6.98
N MET A 85 -5.26 7.06 -6.09
CA MET A 85 -4.95 6.92 -4.67
C MET A 85 -4.50 5.49 -4.41
N ILE A 86 -3.28 5.31 -3.91
CA ILE A 86 -2.68 4.01 -3.69
C ILE A 86 -2.44 3.83 -2.20
N PHE A 87 -2.95 2.74 -1.63
CA PHE A 87 -2.72 2.35 -0.24
C PHE A 87 -1.77 1.16 -0.23
N THR A 88 -0.65 1.28 0.47
CA THR A 88 0.40 0.26 0.50
C THR A 88 1.20 0.31 1.79
N ASP A 89 1.78 -0.81 2.16
CA ASP A 89 2.63 -1.00 3.35
C ASP A 89 4.11 -1.28 3.03
N PHE A 90 4.52 -1.43 1.83
CA PHE A 90 5.90 -1.55 1.24
C PHE A 90 7.02 -2.20 2.07
N ILE A 91 6.81 -2.69 3.25
CA ILE A 91 7.86 -2.86 4.28
C ILE A 91 8.86 -3.97 3.98
N HIS A 92 8.50 -4.93 3.15
CA HIS A 92 9.32 -6.12 2.93
C HIS A 92 9.36 -6.57 1.47
N SER A 93 9.85 -5.71 0.58
CA SER A 93 10.10 -6.15 -0.77
C SER A 93 11.61 -6.30 -0.98
N ASP A 94 12.06 -7.46 -1.43
CA ASP A 94 13.45 -7.71 -1.85
C ASP A 94 13.86 -6.86 -3.05
N ARG A 95 12.93 -6.06 -3.59
CA ARG A 95 13.14 -5.21 -4.75
C ARG A 95 13.68 -3.85 -4.37
N THR A 96 14.51 -3.31 -5.23
CA THR A 96 15.01 -1.94 -5.09
C THR A 96 13.87 -0.93 -5.19
N LEU A 97 13.99 0.22 -4.53
CA LEU A 97 13.03 1.31 -4.67
C LEU A 97 12.85 1.75 -6.14
N ASP A 98 13.88 1.65 -6.97
CA ASP A 98 13.79 1.99 -8.39
C ASP A 98 12.87 1.07 -9.17
N GLU A 99 12.89 -0.21 -8.89
CA GLU A 99 11.98 -1.19 -9.48
C GLU A 99 10.54 -0.94 -9.02
N GLN A 100 10.32 -0.67 -7.74
CA GLN A 100 9.00 -0.33 -7.20
C GLN A 100 8.44 0.94 -7.84
N PHE A 101 9.28 1.95 -8.04
CA PHE A 101 8.88 3.21 -8.67
C PHE A 101 8.65 3.13 -10.18
N SER A 102 9.03 2.05 -10.86
CA SER A 102 8.81 1.89 -12.30
C SER A 102 7.33 2.03 -12.67
N ALA A 103 6.43 1.40 -11.92
CA ALA A 103 4.98 1.47 -12.13
C ALA A 103 4.41 2.87 -11.82
N TYR A 104 4.90 3.54 -10.77
CA TYR A 104 4.49 4.92 -10.46
C TYR A 104 4.95 5.91 -11.54
N LYS A 105 6.15 5.73 -12.09
CA LYS A 105 6.63 6.49 -13.25
C LYS A 105 5.70 6.31 -14.45
N HIS A 106 5.21 5.11 -14.69
CA HIS A 106 4.27 4.82 -15.76
C HIS A 106 2.94 5.56 -15.55
N LEU A 107 2.37 5.54 -14.35
CA LEU A 107 1.18 6.34 -14.01
C LEU A 107 1.41 7.82 -14.27
N LYS A 108 2.53 8.39 -13.84
CA LYS A 108 2.88 9.81 -14.08
C LYS A 108 3.10 10.11 -15.55
N TYR A 109 3.72 9.20 -16.31
CA TYR A 109 3.89 9.35 -17.76
C TYR A 109 2.54 9.44 -18.48
N ASN A 110 1.55 8.65 -18.05
CA ASN A 110 0.16 8.68 -18.54
C ASN A 110 -0.63 9.91 -18.04
N ARG A 111 0.05 10.87 -17.37
CA ARG A 111 -0.50 12.12 -16.86
C ARG A 111 -1.55 11.94 -15.75
N HIS A 112 -1.43 10.87 -14.95
CA HIS A 112 -2.22 10.71 -13.75
C HIS A 112 -1.63 11.57 -12.60
N GLU A 113 -2.51 12.05 -11.72
CA GLU A 113 -2.12 12.52 -10.41
C GLU A 113 -2.07 11.32 -9.49
N VAL A 114 -1.00 11.19 -8.69
CA VAL A 114 -0.80 10.03 -7.83
C VAL A 114 -0.62 10.48 -6.40
N VAL A 115 -1.43 9.94 -5.51
CA VAL A 115 -1.31 10.08 -4.06
C VAL A 115 -1.00 8.71 -3.47
N LEU A 116 0.13 8.60 -2.78
CA LEU A 116 0.60 7.39 -2.16
C LEU A 116 0.36 7.47 -0.65
N PHE A 117 -0.57 6.65 -0.15
CA PHE A 117 -0.81 6.46 1.28
C PHE A 117 0.05 5.31 1.78
N PHE A 118 1.11 5.66 2.49
CA PHE A 118 1.99 4.70 3.11
C PHE A 118 1.45 4.33 4.49
N LEU A 119 0.97 3.09 4.61
CA LEU A 119 0.40 2.57 5.85
C LEU A 119 1.54 2.04 6.72
N ASN A 120 1.67 2.58 7.91
CA ASN A 120 2.76 2.30 8.81
C ASN A 120 2.23 1.94 10.20
N GLU A 121 2.80 0.91 10.79
CA GLU A 121 2.54 0.52 12.18
C GLU A 121 3.78 0.84 13.03
N PRO A 122 3.92 2.09 13.55
CA PRO A 122 5.16 2.57 14.14
C PRO A 122 5.62 1.77 15.36
N ILE A 123 4.70 1.17 16.10
CA ILE A 123 5.00 0.45 17.34
C ILE A 123 5.70 -0.87 17.04
N THR A 124 5.18 -1.64 16.09
CA THR A 124 5.72 -2.96 15.75
C THR A 124 6.78 -2.90 14.67
N GLU A 125 6.64 -2.01 13.70
CA GLU A 125 7.51 -1.94 12.54
C GLU A 125 8.70 -1.01 12.72
N LYS A 126 8.51 0.20 13.27
CA LYS A 126 9.62 1.14 13.51
C LYS A 126 10.34 0.91 14.81
N ASN A 127 9.63 0.62 15.89
CA ASN A 127 10.20 0.60 17.22
C ASN A 127 10.55 -0.82 17.70
N LEU A 128 9.93 -1.88 17.12
CA LEU A 128 10.10 -3.25 17.59
C LEU A 128 10.08 -3.31 19.13
N ASP A 129 9.07 -2.64 19.73
CA ASP A 129 9.01 -2.47 21.18
C ASP A 129 8.61 -3.81 21.84
N PHE A 130 9.59 -4.70 21.92
CA PHE A 130 9.47 -5.98 22.58
C PHE A 130 10.08 -5.89 23.96
N ASP A 131 9.44 -6.49 24.95
CA ASP A 131 10.02 -6.70 26.26
C ASP A 131 11.39 -7.39 26.16
N ASN A 132 12.29 -7.11 27.11
CA ASN A 132 13.70 -7.50 27.10
C ASN A 132 13.96 -9.02 27.19
N ASN A 133 13.06 -9.85 26.64
CA ASN A 133 13.13 -11.29 26.58
C ASN A 133 13.77 -11.75 25.26
N ALA A 134 14.42 -12.90 25.28
CA ALA A 134 14.98 -13.51 24.07
C ALA A 134 13.83 -13.99 23.16
N TYR A 135 13.58 -13.28 22.06
CA TYR A 135 12.60 -13.64 21.08
C TYR A 135 13.20 -14.45 19.95
N LYS A 136 12.42 -15.39 19.47
CA LYS A 136 12.70 -16.14 18.26
C LYS A 136 11.93 -15.45 17.12
N PHE A 137 12.66 -14.76 16.25
CA PHE A 137 12.06 -14.16 15.08
C PHE A 137 11.94 -15.19 13.97
N ILE A 138 10.76 -15.31 13.40
CA ILE A 138 10.50 -16.16 12.25
C ILE A 138 10.11 -15.23 11.11
N ASP A 139 10.89 -15.24 10.05
CA ASP A 139 10.52 -14.56 8.82
C ASP A 139 9.25 -15.24 8.26
N LEU A 140 8.19 -14.47 8.07
CA LEU A 140 6.90 -14.99 7.62
C LEU A 140 6.93 -15.45 6.15
N GLU A 141 7.86 -14.91 5.36
CA GLU A 141 8.00 -15.24 3.95
C GLU A 141 8.96 -16.41 3.72
N THR A 142 10.15 -16.38 4.34
CA THR A 142 11.18 -17.43 4.15
C THR A 142 11.10 -18.54 5.18
N ARG A 143 10.42 -18.33 6.31
CA ARG A 143 10.36 -19.22 7.49
C ARG A 143 11.72 -19.46 8.16
N GLU A 144 12.69 -18.62 7.87
CA GLU A 144 14.00 -18.69 8.55
C GLU A 144 13.88 -18.20 9.99
N GLU A 145 14.56 -18.92 10.89
CA GLU A 145 14.59 -18.62 12.31
C GLU A 145 15.89 -17.88 12.64
N ILE A 146 15.78 -16.65 13.09
CA ILE A 146 16.93 -15.83 13.47
C ILE A 146 16.92 -15.60 14.98
N LYS A 147 17.94 -16.08 15.68
CA LYS A 147 18.17 -15.74 17.09
C LYS A 147 19.05 -14.49 17.16
N LEU A 148 18.44 -13.35 17.45
CA LEU A 148 19.16 -12.08 17.56
C LEU A 148 18.99 -11.48 18.94
N SER A 149 20.02 -10.71 19.38
CA SER A 149 19.85 -9.80 20.50
C SER A 149 18.83 -8.72 20.12
N PRO A 150 17.68 -8.62 20.81
CA PRO A 150 16.60 -7.70 20.42
C PRO A 150 17.09 -6.26 20.25
N ILE A 151 17.96 -5.78 21.14
CA ILE A 151 18.42 -4.39 21.19
C ILE A 151 19.27 -4.01 19.96
N LEU A 152 20.20 -4.88 19.55
CA LEU A 152 21.06 -4.60 18.37
C LEU A 152 20.27 -4.66 17.07
N TYR A 153 19.35 -5.60 16.98
CA TYR A 153 18.46 -5.73 15.83
C TYR A 153 17.52 -4.53 15.72
N GLN A 154 16.93 -4.11 16.84
CA GLN A 154 16.04 -2.97 16.95
C GLN A 154 16.69 -1.68 16.43
N LYS A 155 17.92 -1.39 16.86
CA LYS A 155 18.64 -0.19 16.41
C LYS A 155 18.91 -0.23 14.91
N LYS A 156 19.42 -1.34 14.40
CA LYS A 156 19.73 -1.51 12.98
C LYS A 156 18.45 -1.44 12.11
N HIS A 157 17.40 -2.10 12.55
CA HIS A 157 16.11 -2.09 11.85
C HIS A 157 15.50 -0.69 11.81
N LYS A 158 15.55 0.04 12.92
CA LYS A 158 15.06 1.42 12.98
C LYS A 158 15.84 2.34 12.04
N GLU A 159 17.15 2.28 12.01
CA GLU A 159 17.98 3.05 11.08
C GLU A 159 17.67 2.71 9.61
N GLN A 160 17.48 1.44 9.30
CA GLN A 160 17.09 0.98 7.96
C GLN A 160 15.73 1.50 7.56
N ALA A 161 14.72 1.38 8.44
CA ALA A 161 13.36 1.88 8.19
C ALA A 161 13.33 3.40 8.00
N GLU A 162 14.06 4.16 8.82
CA GLU A 162 14.16 5.62 8.67
C GLU A 162 14.85 6.02 7.36
N ASN A 163 15.92 5.34 6.96
CA ASN A 163 16.61 5.59 5.70
C ASN A 163 15.73 5.26 4.50
N TYR A 164 15.04 4.12 4.55
CA TYR A 164 14.09 3.72 3.52
C TYR A 164 12.97 4.75 3.36
N LEU A 165 12.37 5.20 4.46
CA LEU A 165 11.32 6.21 4.43
C LEU A 165 11.80 7.57 3.87
N LYS A 166 13.03 7.98 4.20
CA LYS A 166 13.64 9.19 3.62
C LYS A 166 13.82 9.05 2.11
N GLU A 167 14.34 7.92 1.66
CA GLU A 167 14.54 7.65 0.25
C GLU A 167 13.22 7.58 -0.51
N LEU A 168 12.21 6.94 0.07
CA LEU A 168 10.84 6.88 -0.46
C LEU A 168 10.25 8.28 -0.64
N LYS A 169 10.33 9.14 0.38
CA LYS A 169 9.87 10.53 0.33
C LYS A 169 10.59 11.34 -0.77
N LEU A 170 11.91 11.18 -0.88
CA LEU A 170 12.69 11.86 -1.92
C LEU A 170 12.28 11.41 -3.32
N LYS A 171 12.05 10.11 -3.54
CA LYS A 171 11.55 9.61 -4.82
C LYS A 171 10.14 10.10 -5.13
N CYS A 172 9.23 10.11 -4.16
CA CYS A 172 7.91 10.68 -4.34
C CYS A 172 7.99 12.14 -4.77
N LEU A 173 8.82 12.95 -4.11
CA LEU A 173 9.05 14.36 -4.48
C LEU A 173 9.62 14.48 -5.91
N GLN A 174 10.63 13.66 -6.25
CA GLN A 174 11.26 13.66 -7.58
C GLN A 174 10.26 13.40 -8.70
N TYR A 175 9.30 12.48 -8.49
CA TYR A 175 8.31 12.11 -9.49
C TYR A 175 6.97 12.86 -9.35
N LYS A 176 6.91 13.88 -8.47
CA LYS A 176 5.68 14.65 -8.20
C LYS A 176 4.50 13.74 -7.81
N ILE A 177 4.77 12.82 -6.89
CA ILE A 177 3.80 11.95 -6.24
C ILE A 177 3.53 12.53 -4.86
N ASP A 178 2.27 12.77 -4.53
CA ASP A 178 1.89 13.20 -3.19
C ASP A 178 2.03 12.03 -2.23
N PHE A 179 2.82 12.23 -1.17
CA PHE A 179 3.11 11.19 -0.18
C PHE A 179 2.43 11.51 1.14
N VAL A 180 1.63 10.57 1.62
CA VAL A 180 0.93 10.66 2.90
C VAL A 180 1.34 9.48 3.77
N GLU A 181 2.06 9.75 4.86
CA GLU A 181 2.36 8.74 5.87
C GLU A 181 1.17 8.61 6.81
N VAL A 182 0.68 7.39 6.98
CA VAL A 182 -0.49 7.08 7.80
C VAL A 182 -0.08 6.13 8.92
N ASP A 183 -0.23 6.58 10.16
CA ASP A 183 -0.11 5.72 11.34
C ASP A 183 -1.45 5.02 11.59
N ILE A 184 -1.47 3.69 11.39
CA ILE A 184 -2.70 2.90 11.51
C ILE A 184 -3.14 2.65 12.96
N ASN A 185 -2.30 3.02 13.96
CA ASN A 185 -2.62 2.88 15.39
C ASN A 185 -3.21 4.16 15.98
N MET A 186 -3.20 5.26 15.26
CA MET A 186 -3.78 6.54 15.68
C MET A 186 -5.28 6.67 15.34
N GLY A 187 -6.04 5.56 15.26
CA GLY A 187 -7.46 5.53 14.95
C GLY A 187 -8.34 5.41 16.18
#